data_d60a34ec54e11385da3b820f33618294
#
_entry.id   d60a34ec54e11385da3b820f33618294
#
_cell.length_a   1.000
_cell.length_b   1.000
_cell.length_c   1.000
_cell.angle_alpha   90.00
_cell.angle_beta   90.00
_cell.angle_gamma   90.00
#
_symmetry.space_group_name_H-M   'P 1'
#
loop_
_entity.id
_entity.type
_entity.pdbx_description
1 polymer ?
#
loop_
_entity_poly.entity_id
_entity_poly.type
_entity_poly.pdbx_seq_one_letter_code
_entity_poly.pdbx_strand_id
1 'polypeptide(L)'
;MSDFRKLTTVSELPASGEAREFTIDGHQLCIANESGKCFALDNFCAHRGGPLGQGVVDQGKIVCPWHGWQFDLTSGKSEQSATLGVEVYELKIEGDDVLVKI
;
A
#
# COMPACT_ATOMS: atom_id res chain seq x y z
N MET A 1 -6.27 -7.30 -19.33
CA MET A 1 -6.71 -8.07 -18.17
C MET A 1 -5.57 -8.20 -17.19
N SER A 2 -5.79 -7.83 -15.95
CA SER A 2 -4.74 -7.91 -14.94
C SER A 2 -4.69 -9.30 -14.32
N ASP A 3 -3.48 -9.83 -14.18
CA ASP A 3 -3.26 -11.12 -13.56
C ASP A 3 -2.50 -10.94 -12.25
N PHE A 4 -2.70 -11.88 -11.34
CA PHE A 4 -1.92 -11.89 -10.11
C PHE A 4 -0.48 -12.27 -10.41
N ARG A 5 0.46 -11.54 -9.82
CA ARG A 5 1.89 -11.79 -9.96
C ARG A 5 2.51 -11.89 -8.58
N LYS A 6 3.50 -12.75 -8.43
CA LYS A 6 4.18 -12.89 -7.16
C LYS A 6 4.97 -11.60 -6.86
N LEU A 7 4.66 -10.97 -5.74
CA LEU A 7 5.34 -9.78 -5.27
C LEU A 7 6.49 -10.14 -4.32
N THR A 8 6.18 -10.96 -3.32
CA THR A 8 7.13 -11.32 -2.27
C THR A 8 6.63 -12.55 -1.53
N THR A 9 7.22 -12.84 -0.39
CA THR A 9 6.76 -13.92 0.49
C THR A 9 6.21 -13.33 1.78
N VAL A 10 5.41 -14.12 2.52
CA VAL A 10 4.76 -13.67 3.76
C VAL A 10 5.77 -13.17 4.78
N SER A 11 6.97 -13.76 4.79
CA SER A 11 8.02 -13.36 5.74
C SER A 11 8.53 -11.95 5.52
N GLU A 12 8.29 -11.37 4.35
CA GLU A 12 8.75 -10.02 4.01
C GLU A 12 7.68 -8.95 4.21
N LEU A 13 6.49 -9.32 4.63
CA LEU A 13 5.42 -8.36 4.85
C LEU A 13 5.72 -7.49 6.08
N PRO A 14 5.25 -6.23 6.08
CA PRO A 14 5.47 -5.35 7.25
C PRO A 14 4.70 -5.86 8.46
N ALA A 15 5.16 -5.47 9.64
CA ALA A 15 4.47 -5.75 10.89
C ALA A 15 3.19 -4.91 10.97
N SER A 16 2.28 -5.31 11.88
CA SER A 16 1.04 -4.57 12.10
C SER A 16 1.32 -3.10 12.44
N GLY A 17 0.63 -2.20 11.78
CA GLY A 17 0.81 -0.76 11.97
C GLY A 17 1.91 -0.17 11.10
N GLU A 18 2.60 -0.99 10.33
CA GLU A 18 3.72 -0.56 9.50
C GLU A 18 3.42 -0.73 8.01
N ALA A 19 4.25 -0.11 7.20
CA ALA A 19 4.21 -0.25 5.76
C ALA A 19 5.61 -0.55 5.23
N ARG A 20 5.68 -1.05 3.98
CA ARG A 20 6.95 -1.36 3.35
C ARG A 20 6.84 -1.15 1.85
N GLU A 21 7.94 -0.72 1.26
CA GLU A 21 8.01 -0.48 -0.18
C GLU A 21 8.39 -1.74 -0.94
N PHE A 22 7.73 -1.99 -2.06
CA PHE A 22 8.04 -3.10 -2.96
C PHE A 22 8.03 -2.60 -4.39
N THR A 23 8.84 -3.22 -5.25
CA THR A 23 8.86 -2.91 -6.68
C THR A 23 8.57 -4.16 -7.47
N ILE A 24 7.64 -4.06 -8.42
CA ILE A 24 7.30 -5.16 -9.33
C ILE A 24 6.99 -4.59 -10.72
N ASP A 25 7.66 -5.13 -11.76
CA ASP A 25 7.45 -4.71 -13.15
C ASP A 25 7.48 -3.17 -13.32
N GLY A 26 8.38 -2.50 -12.64
CA GLY A 26 8.50 -1.05 -12.71
C GLY A 26 7.51 -0.28 -11.85
N HIS A 27 6.57 -0.95 -11.20
CA HIS A 27 5.63 -0.32 -10.28
C HIS A 27 6.22 -0.31 -8.87
N GLN A 28 6.15 0.84 -8.22
CA GLN A 28 6.52 0.94 -6.81
C GLN A 28 5.25 0.93 -5.97
N LEU A 29 5.17 -0.03 -5.06
CA LEU A 29 3.98 -0.28 -4.26
C LEU A 29 4.26 -0.09 -2.78
N CYS A 30 3.24 0.40 -2.08
CA CYS A 30 3.21 0.44 -0.63
C CYS A 30 2.37 -0.74 -0.16
N ILE A 31 2.95 -1.62 0.65
CA ILE A 31 2.19 -2.68 1.32
C ILE A 31 2.04 -2.26 2.77
N ALA A 32 0.80 -2.09 3.20
CA ALA A 32 0.48 -1.63 4.55
C ALA A 32 -0.23 -2.73 5.31
N ASN A 33 0.14 -2.91 6.57
CA ASN A 33 -0.46 -3.93 7.44
C ASN A 33 -1.27 -3.26 8.54
N GLU A 34 -2.57 -3.54 8.55
CA GLU A 34 -3.43 -3.12 9.65
C GLU A 34 -3.99 -4.35 10.34
N SER A 35 -3.55 -4.57 11.57
CA SER A 35 -4.04 -5.66 12.43
C SER A 35 -3.96 -7.04 11.77
N GLY A 36 -2.94 -7.26 10.97
CA GLY A 36 -2.69 -8.54 10.31
C GLY A 36 -3.22 -8.63 8.89
N LYS A 37 -3.98 -7.64 8.43
CA LYS A 37 -4.47 -7.60 7.05
C LYS A 37 -3.63 -6.62 6.24
N CYS A 38 -3.12 -7.08 5.10
CA CYS A 38 -2.27 -6.26 4.25
C CYS A 38 -3.04 -5.69 3.06
N PHE A 39 -2.64 -4.47 2.67
CA PHE A 39 -3.23 -3.74 1.56
C PHE A 39 -2.12 -3.25 0.65
N ALA A 40 -2.39 -3.19 -0.64
CA ALA A 40 -1.43 -2.70 -1.63
C ALA A 40 -1.95 -1.42 -2.26
N LEU A 41 -1.10 -0.40 -2.28
CA LEU A 41 -1.41 0.90 -2.87
C LEU A 41 -0.19 1.38 -3.65
N ASP A 42 -0.38 2.38 -4.52
CA ASP A 42 0.75 3.08 -5.11
C ASP A 42 1.62 3.66 -4.00
N ASN A 43 2.92 3.65 -4.21
CA ASN A 43 3.87 4.12 -3.21
C ASN A 43 4.00 5.65 -3.16
N PHE A 44 3.41 6.36 -4.10
CA PHE A 44 3.59 7.81 -4.20
C PHE A 44 2.36 8.56 -3.73
N CYS A 45 2.55 9.42 -2.72
CA CYS A 45 1.50 10.29 -2.20
C CYS A 45 0.99 11.21 -3.32
N ALA A 46 -0.34 11.25 -3.50
CA ALA A 46 -0.95 12.08 -4.53
C ALA A 46 -0.69 13.58 -4.33
N HIS A 47 -0.35 13.97 -3.11
CA HIS A 47 -0.07 15.37 -2.79
C HIS A 47 1.28 15.83 -3.37
N ARG A 48 2.37 15.12 -3.02
CA ARG A 48 3.71 15.54 -3.41
C ARG A 48 4.65 14.39 -3.76
N GLY A 49 4.12 13.21 -3.97
CA GLY A 49 4.93 12.06 -4.36
C GLY A 49 5.73 11.44 -3.23
N GLY A 50 5.42 11.74 -1.98
CA GLY A 50 6.12 11.14 -0.84
C GLY A 50 5.95 9.63 -0.79
N PRO A 51 6.94 8.90 -0.25
CA PRO A 51 6.93 7.44 -0.27
C PRO A 51 6.02 6.87 0.81
N LEU A 52 4.81 6.45 0.43
CA LEU A 52 3.82 5.93 1.37
C LEU A 52 4.33 4.70 2.12
N GLY A 53 5.18 3.88 1.49
CA GLY A 53 5.74 2.70 2.12
C GLY A 53 6.70 2.99 3.28
N GLN A 54 7.10 4.25 3.46
CA GLN A 54 7.89 4.69 4.59
C GLN A 54 7.04 5.35 5.67
N GLY A 55 5.74 5.41 5.46
CA GLY A 55 4.81 5.97 6.42
C GLY A 55 4.35 4.93 7.44
N VAL A 56 3.27 5.25 8.14
CA VAL A 56 2.68 4.37 9.15
C VAL A 56 1.20 4.20 8.90
N VAL A 57 0.65 3.11 9.44
CA VAL A 57 -0.79 2.84 9.36
C VAL A 57 -1.45 3.35 10.62
N ASP A 58 -2.56 4.07 10.44
CA ASP A 58 -3.33 4.60 11.56
C ASP A 58 -4.81 4.56 11.21
N GLN A 59 -5.58 3.79 11.97
CA GLN A 59 -7.04 3.71 11.85
C GLN A 59 -7.54 3.49 10.41
N GLY A 60 -6.98 2.48 9.74
CA GLY A 60 -7.40 2.12 8.40
C GLY A 60 -6.84 2.98 7.28
N LYS A 61 -5.84 3.80 7.58
CA LYS A 61 -5.23 4.71 6.61
C LYS A 61 -3.72 4.61 6.63
N ILE A 62 -3.12 4.87 5.48
CA ILE A 62 -1.66 5.03 5.39
C ILE A 62 -1.36 6.53 5.47
N VAL A 63 -0.42 6.89 6.33
CA VAL A 63 -0.04 8.29 6.58
C VAL A 63 1.26 8.57 5.84
N CYS A 64 1.23 9.55 4.95
CA CYS A 64 2.41 9.96 4.19
C CYS A 64 3.44 10.59 5.14
N PRO A 65 4.71 10.15 5.09
CA PRO A 65 5.72 10.67 6.01
C PRO A 65 6.13 12.11 5.76
N TRP A 66 5.81 12.67 4.59
CA TRP A 66 6.26 14.03 4.27
C TRP A 66 5.36 15.12 4.86
N HIS A 67 4.03 14.99 4.68
CA HIS A 67 3.13 16.06 5.11
C HIS A 67 1.91 15.53 5.88
N GLY A 68 1.93 14.25 6.23
CA GLY A 68 0.87 13.66 7.03
C GLY A 68 -0.46 13.44 6.29
N TRP A 69 -0.47 13.51 4.97
CA TRP A 69 -1.67 13.18 4.22
C TRP A 69 -2.03 11.72 4.45
N GLN A 70 -3.32 11.46 4.57
CA GLN A 70 -3.84 10.14 4.88
C GLN A 70 -4.65 9.59 3.71
N PHE A 71 -4.42 8.33 3.38
CA PHE A 71 -5.14 7.65 2.31
C PHE A 71 -5.78 6.39 2.85
N ASP A 72 -7.07 6.21 2.54
CA ASP A 72 -7.82 5.04 2.98
C ASP A 72 -7.22 3.78 2.36
N LEU A 73 -6.97 2.75 3.18
CA LEU A 73 -6.33 1.53 2.72
C LEU A 73 -7.20 0.74 1.75
N THR A 74 -8.51 0.89 1.82
CA THR A 74 -9.44 0.16 0.97
C THR A 74 -9.71 0.87 -0.34
N SER A 75 -9.95 2.18 -0.30
CA SER A 75 -10.35 2.96 -1.47
C SER A 75 -9.23 3.76 -2.11
N GLY A 76 -8.17 4.06 -1.35
CA GLY A 76 -7.08 4.92 -1.81
C GLY A 76 -7.42 6.41 -1.76
N LYS A 77 -8.60 6.77 -1.30
CA LYS A 77 -9.02 8.17 -1.26
C LYS A 77 -8.32 8.94 -0.15
N SER A 78 -7.95 10.19 -0.46
CA SER A 78 -7.32 11.08 0.49
C SER A 78 -8.35 11.65 1.48
N GLU A 79 -7.95 11.78 2.74
CA GLU A 79 -8.77 12.46 3.76
C GLU A 79 -8.69 13.97 3.61
N GLN A 80 -7.62 14.48 2.98
CA GLN A 80 -7.38 15.91 2.86
C GLN A 80 -7.92 16.51 1.57
N SER A 81 -8.33 15.68 0.60
CA SER A 81 -8.81 16.15 -0.68
C SER A 81 -9.92 15.25 -1.19
N ALA A 82 -11.01 15.85 -1.66
CA ALA A 82 -12.14 15.09 -2.23
C ALA A 82 -11.82 14.53 -3.62
N THR A 83 -10.78 15.03 -4.28
CA THR A 83 -10.48 14.68 -5.67
C THR A 83 -9.19 13.89 -5.86
N LEU A 84 -8.31 13.88 -4.86
CA LEU A 84 -7.04 13.17 -4.95
C LEU A 84 -7.09 11.84 -4.23
N GLY A 85 -6.33 10.89 -4.73
CA GLY A 85 -6.19 9.59 -4.12
C GLY A 85 -5.08 8.83 -4.81
N VAL A 86 -4.85 7.59 -4.38
CA VAL A 86 -3.86 6.71 -4.98
C VAL A 86 -4.55 5.43 -5.43
N GLU A 87 -3.94 4.76 -6.42
CA GLU A 87 -4.45 3.46 -6.87
C GLU A 87 -4.29 2.43 -5.76
N VAL A 88 -5.27 1.56 -5.64
CA VAL A 88 -5.20 0.39 -4.78
C VAL A 88 -5.18 -0.86 -5.63
N TYR A 89 -4.49 -1.88 -5.15
CA TYR A 89 -4.31 -3.14 -5.86
C TYR A 89 -4.76 -4.29 -4.99
N GLU A 90 -5.33 -5.30 -5.61
CA GLU A 90 -5.76 -6.48 -4.87
C GLU A 90 -4.57 -7.34 -4.49
N LEU A 91 -4.52 -7.78 -3.24
CA LEU A 91 -3.51 -8.71 -2.73
C LEU A 91 -4.15 -10.06 -2.43
N LYS A 92 -3.37 -11.11 -2.61
CA LYS A 92 -3.80 -12.47 -2.37
C LYS A 92 -2.61 -13.26 -1.82
N ILE A 93 -2.88 -14.09 -0.83
CA ILE A 93 -1.84 -14.95 -0.26
C ILE A 93 -2.16 -16.39 -0.62
N GLU A 94 -1.18 -17.07 -1.24
CA GLU A 94 -1.28 -18.48 -1.57
C GLU A 94 -0.09 -19.21 -0.97
N GLY A 95 -0.31 -20.00 0.08
CA GLY A 95 0.79 -20.62 0.82
C GLY A 95 1.66 -19.54 1.43
N ASP A 96 2.93 -19.50 1.05
CA ASP A 96 3.87 -18.49 1.51
C ASP A 96 4.04 -17.33 0.52
N ASP A 97 3.36 -17.38 -0.62
CA ASP A 97 3.49 -16.37 -1.66
C ASP A 97 2.49 -15.26 -1.49
N VAL A 98 2.96 -14.02 -1.66
CA VAL A 98 2.13 -12.83 -1.69
C VAL A 98 2.00 -12.38 -3.14
N LEU A 99 0.78 -12.39 -3.65
CA LEU A 99 0.48 -12.05 -5.04
C LEU A 99 -0.25 -10.72 -5.11
N VAL A 100 0.06 -9.93 -6.14
CA VAL A 100 -0.61 -8.65 -6.37
C VAL A 100 -1.18 -8.64 -7.79
N LYS A 101 -2.36 -8.05 -7.92
CA LYS A 101 -3.04 -7.93 -9.21
C LYS A 101 -2.76 -6.55 -9.79
N ILE A 102 -1.91 -6.52 -10.80
CA ILE A 102 -1.52 -5.27 -11.48
C ILE A 102 -1.67 -5.37 -12.99
#